data_1658c4713ebca7a3744ab27cb1080c24
#
_entry.id   1658c4713ebca7a3744ab27cb1080c24
#
_cell.length_a   1.000
_cell.length_b   1.000
_cell.length_c   1.000
_cell.angle_alpha   90.00
_cell.angle_beta   90.00
_cell.angle_gamma   90.00
#
_symmetry.space_group_name_H-M   'P 1'
#
loop_
_entity.id
_entity.type
_entity.pdbx_description
1 polymer ?
#
loop_
_entity_poly.entity_id
_entity_poly.type
_entity_poly.pdbx_seq_one_letter_code
_entity_poly.pdbx_strand_id
1 'polypeptide(L)'
;MRPGITHLTRRVQMSMEALGMVETRGLVASIEAADAMVKAANVVLIGKEYIGAGYVTVMVRGDVGAVKAATDAGAAAARRVGELISVHVIPRPHGEVEQILPQMKEAKGAR
;
A
#
# COMPACT_ATOMS: atom_id res chain seq x y z
N MET A 1 21.33 -17.19 15.02
CA MET A 1 20.73 -16.62 13.83
C MET A 1 20.05 -17.66 12.96
N ARG A 2 18.88 -17.41 12.57
CA ARG A 2 18.10 -18.37 11.79
C ARG A 2 17.64 -17.73 10.52
N PRO A 3 18.47 -17.70 9.53
CA PRO A 3 18.25 -16.98 8.31
C PRO A 3 16.97 -17.34 7.59
N GLY A 4 16.60 -18.58 7.58
CA GLY A 4 15.38 -18.96 6.90
C GLY A 4 14.14 -18.45 7.57
N ILE A 5 14.20 -18.29 8.86
CA ILE A 5 13.10 -17.79 9.62
C ILE A 5 12.88 -16.33 9.39
N THR A 6 13.95 -15.59 9.20
CA THR A 6 13.88 -14.17 9.05
C THR A 6 12.97 -13.76 7.90
N HIS A 7 13.15 -14.42 6.78
CA HIS A 7 12.41 -14.07 5.59
C HIS A 7 10.94 -14.39 5.72
N LEU A 8 10.64 -15.57 6.18
CA LEU A 8 9.27 -16.01 6.34
C LEU A 8 8.56 -15.21 7.44
N THR A 9 9.23 -14.92 8.51
CA THR A 9 8.65 -14.16 9.61
C THR A 9 8.29 -12.76 9.18
N ARG A 10 9.15 -12.13 8.41
CA ARG A 10 8.85 -10.79 7.92
C ARG A 10 7.59 -10.78 7.06
N ARG A 11 7.45 -11.75 6.18
CA ARG A 11 6.29 -11.81 5.31
C ARG A 11 5.00 -11.99 6.12
N VAL A 12 5.01 -12.85 7.10
CA VAL A 12 3.85 -13.08 7.94
C VAL A 12 3.52 -11.82 8.74
N GLN A 13 4.52 -11.15 9.26
CA GLN A 13 4.27 -9.92 10.02
C GLN A 13 3.69 -8.84 9.14
N MET A 14 4.20 -8.68 7.94
CA MET A 14 3.69 -7.66 7.04
C MET A 14 2.24 -7.94 6.64
N SER A 15 1.89 -9.20 6.44
CA SER A 15 0.52 -9.51 6.06
C SER A 15 -0.46 -9.30 7.18
N MET A 16 0.01 -9.19 8.42
CA MET A 16 -0.86 -8.93 9.56
C MET A 16 -0.91 -7.47 9.97
N GLU A 17 -0.19 -6.61 9.28
CA GLU A 17 -0.17 -5.18 9.61
C GLU A 17 -1.26 -4.45 8.86
N ALA A 18 -1.36 -3.15 9.12
CA ALA A 18 -2.40 -2.33 8.53
C ALA A 18 -2.28 -2.26 7.01
N LEU A 19 -3.42 -2.05 6.37
CA LEU A 19 -3.50 -1.86 4.94
C LEU A 19 -3.98 -0.45 4.67
N GLY A 20 -3.28 0.28 3.82
CA GLY A 20 -3.70 1.63 3.40
C GLY A 20 -3.96 1.63 1.92
N MET A 21 -4.97 2.39 1.51
CA MET A 21 -5.36 2.46 0.11
C MET A 21 -5.67 3.90 -0.26
N VAL A 22 -5.20 4.30 -1.45
CA VAL A 22 -5.54 5.60 -2.02
C VAL A 22 -6.05 5.35 -3.42
N GLU A 23 -7.28 5.76 -3.68
CA GLU A 23 -7.89 5.62 -5.00
C GLU A 23 -7.96 6.97 -5.68
N THR A 24 -7.53 7.03 -6.94
CA THR A 24 -7.52 8.24 -7.73
C THR A 24 -8.17 8.00 -9.07
N ARG A 25 -8.52 9.06 -9.75
CA ARG A 25 -8.85 8.98 -11.16
C ARG A 25 -7.60 9.36 -11.94
N GLY A 26 -7.14 8.43 -12.77
CA GLY A 26 -5.97 8.66 -13.61
C GLY A 26 -4.68 8.14 -13.01
N LEU A 27 -3.79 7.75 -13.90
CA LEU A 27 -2.53 7.13 -13.52
C LEU A 27 -1.57 8.11 -12.86
N VAL A 28 -1.53 9.34 -13.33
CA VAL A 28 -0.57 10.33 -12.81
C VAL A 28 -0.81 10.57 -11.32
N ALA A 29 -2.06 10.79 -10.93
CA ALA A 29 -2.37 11.01 -9.52
C ALA A 29 -2.03 9.78 -8.68
N SER A 30 -2.24 8.57 -9.20
CA SER A 30 -1.92 7.36 -8.47
C SER A 30 -0.40 7.19 -8.26
N ILE A 31 0.39 7.53 -9.25
CA ILE A 31 1.83 7.44 -9.15
C ILE A 31 2.36 8.47 -8.15
N GLU A 32 1.83 9.68 -8.19
CA GLU A 32 2.21 10.70 -7.22
C GLU A 32 1.83 10.29 -5.81
N ALA A 33 0.65 9.69 -5.66
CA ALA A 33 0.23 9.18 -4.36
C ALA A 33 1.17 8.08 -3.86
N ALA A 34 1.50 7.13 -4.72
CA ALA A 34 2.38 6.03 -4.34
C ALA A 34 3.76 6.53 -3.91
N ASP A 35 4.31 7.45 -4.67
CA ASP A 35 5.61 8.03 -4.37
C ASP A 35 5.58 8.75 -3.03
N ALA A 36 4.58 9.59 -2.81
CA ALA A 36 4.44 10.33 -1.55
C ALA A 36 4.28 9.39 -0.35
N MET A 37 3.54 8.31 -0.52
CA MET A 37 3.31 7.36 0.57
C MET A 37 4.61 6.69 1.03
N VAL A 38 5.39 6.20 0.10
CA VAL A 38 6.62 5.49 0.47
C VAL A 38 7.72 6.44 0.95
N LYS A 39 7.65 7.71 0.58
CA LYS A 39 8.59 8.72 1.07
C LYS A 39 8.21 9.22 2.46
N ALA A 40 6.92 9.24 2.78
CA ALA A 40 6.44 9.84 4.02
C ALA A 40 6.58 8.94 5.24
N ALA A 41 6.55 7.64 5.07
CA ALA A 41 6.54 6.73 6.20
C ALA A 41 7.11 5.36 5.82
N ASN A 42 7.41 4.58 6.82
CA ASN A 42 7.98 3.25 6.60
C ASN A 42 6.87 2.26 6.25
N VAL A 43 6.47 2.28 4.99
CA VAL A 43 5.44 1.37 4.47
C VAL A 43 5.97 0.68 3.22
N VAL A 44 5.35 -0.41 2.86
CA VAL A 44 5.69 -1.18 1.67
C VAL A 44 4.55 -1.06 0.67
N LEU A 45 4.85 -0.67 -0.55
CA LEU A 45 3.88 -0.62 -1.62
C LEU A 45 3.65 -2.05 -2.10
N ILE A 46 2.43 -2.54 -1.98
CA ILE A 46 2.15 -3.92 -2.32
C ILE A 46 1.47 -4.07 -3.67
N GLY A 47 0.89 -3.00 -4.18
CA GLY A 47 0.28 -3.14 -5.47
C GLY A 47 -0.48 -1.93 -5.93
N LYS A 48 -0.87 -2.00 -7.18
CA LYS A 48 -1.67 -1.01 -7.83
C LYS A 48 -2.70 -1.77 -8.66
N GLU A 49 -3.95 -1.38 -8.55
CA GLU A 49 -5.03 -2.03 -9.27
C GLU A 49 -5.77 -1.03 -10.14
N TYR A 50 -6.01 -1.42 -11.37
CA TYR A 50 -6.80 -0.63 -12.30
C TYR A 50 -8.24 -1.13 -12.20
N ILE A 51 -9.14 -0.25 -11.83
CA ILE A 51 -10.51 -0.64 -11.55
C ILE A 51 -11.42 -0.49 -12.78
N GLY A 52 -11.06 0.37 -13.67
CA GLY A 52 -11.88 0.71 -14.82
C GLY A 52 -12.33 2.16 -14.72
N ALA A 53 -12.77 2.72 -15.79
CA ALA A 53 -13.19 4.12 -15.89
C ALA A 53 -12.09 5.10 -15.47
N GLY A 54 -10.84 4.67 -15.58
CA GLY A 54 -9.70 5.50 -15.20
C GLY A 54 -9.36 5.47 -13.72
N TYR A 55 -10.06 4.69 -12.92
CA TYR A 55 -9.79 4.60 -11.48
C TYR A 55 -8.61 3.69 -11.22
N VAL A 56 -7.75 4.11 -10.31
CA VAL A 56 -6.56 3.35 -9.94
C VAL A 56 -6.44 3.38 -8.42
N THR A 57 -6.22 2.24 -7.82
CA THR A 57 -6.00 2.13 -6.38
C THR A 57 -4.57 1.70 -6.12
N VAL A 58 -3.87 2.43 -5.25
CA VAL A 58 -2.53 2.02 -4.79
C VAL A 58 -2.64 1.60 -3.33
N MET A 59 -1.90 0.56 -2.97
CA MET A 59 -2.03 -0.07 -1.66
C MET A 59 -0.69 -0.20 -0.97
N VAL A 60 -0.66 0.07 0.34
CA VAL A 60 0.55 -0.05 1.15
C VAL A 60 0.27 -0.85 2.41
N ARG A 61 1.30 -1.45 2.96
CA ARG A 61 1.25 -2.16 4.23
C ARG A 61 2.31 -1.61 5.18
N GLY A 62 2.02 -1.70 6.48
CA GLY A 62 2.96 -1.31 7.52
C GLY A 62 2.24 -1.17 8.83
N ASP A 63 2.94 -0.66 9.86
CA ASP A 63 2.28 -0.39 11.11
C ASP A 63 1.21 0.66 10.94
N VAL A 64 0.16 0.63 11.77
CA VAL A 64 -1.02 1.48 11.59
C VAL A 64 -0.67 2.96 11.58
N GLY A 65 0.25 3.41 12.43
CA GLY A 65 0.64 4.82 12.44
C GLY A 65 1.35 5.22 11.15
N ALA A 66 2.23 4.36 10.66
CA ALA A 66 2.93 4.61 9.41
C ALA A 66 1.97 4.62 8.23
N VAL A 67 1.02 3.70 8.21
CA VAL A 67 0.03 3.62 7.13
C VAL A 67 -0.86 4.86 7.13
N LYS A 68 -1.27 5.34 8.30
CA LYS A 68 -2.07 6.57 8.37
C LYS A 68 -1.29 7.77 7.85
N ALA A 69 -0.04 7.90 8.26
CA ALA A 69 0.79 8.99 7.78
C ALA A 69 1.01 8.90 6.27
N ALA A 70 1.24 7.68 5.78
CA ALA A 70 1.45 7.47 4.35
C ALA A 70 0.20 7.83 3.54
N THR A 71 -0.96 7.37 3.97
CA THR A 71 -2.20 7.65 3.21
C THR A 71 -2.54 9.13 3.24
N ASP A 72 -2.27 9.83 4.34
CA ASP A 72 -2.48 11.28 4.38
C ASP A 72 -1.58 11.99 3.36
N ALA A 73 -0.32 11.60 3.30
CA ALA A 73 0.62 12.19 2.35
C ALA A 73 0.23 11.86 0.91
N GLY A 74 -0.19 10.61 0.68
CA GLY A 74 -0.62 10.19 -0.65
C GLY A 74 -1.84 10.93 -1.13
N ALA A 75 -2.81 11.12 -0.25
CA ALA A 75 -4.02 11.85 -0.57
C ALA A 75 -3.71 13.30 -0.95
N ALA A 76 -2.86 13.95 -0.17
CA ALA A 76 -2.46 15.33 -0.45
C ALA A 76 -1.74 15.43 -1.80
N ALA A 77 -0.85 14.50 -2.08
CA ALA A 77 -0.12 14.49 -3.35
C ALA A 77 -1.07 14.28 -4.54
N ALA A 78 -2.01 13.36 -4.39
CA ALA A 78 -2.97 13.08 -5.46
C ALA A 78 -3.80 14.30 -5.79
N ARG A 79 -4.25 15.02 -4.76
CA ARG A 79 -5.08 16.23 -4.95
C ARG A 79 -4.35 17.33 -5.71
N ARG A 80 -3.04 17.40 -5.58
CA ARG A 80 -2.25 18.43 -6.25
C ARG A 80 -2.18 18.23 -7.76
N VAL A 81 -2.27 16.99 -8.23
CA VAL A 81 -2.04 16.70 -9.64
C VAL A 81 -3.23 16.06 -10.35
N GLY A 82 -4.27 15.72 -9.61
CA GLY A 82 -5.42 15.08 -10.23
C GLY A 82 -6.56 14.95 -9.23
N GLU A 83 -7.36 13.93 -9.42
CA GLU A 83 -8.59 13.75 -8.64
C GLU A 83 -8.42 12.62 -7.63
N LEU A 84 -8.57 12.93 -6.35
CA LEU A 84 -8.62 11.93 -5.29
C LEU A 84 -10.05 11.43 -5.16
N ILE A 85 -10.23 10.12 -5.22
CA ILE A 85 -11.54 9.50 -5.11
C ILE A 85 -11.80 9.04 -3.68
N SER A 86 -10.89 8.30 -3.08
CA SER A 86 -11.07 7.82 -1.72
C SER A 86 -9.76 7.44 -1.06
N VAL A 87 -9.79 7.42 0.26
CA VAL A 87 -8.66 7.00 1.08
C VAL A 87 -9.22 6.08 2.15
N HIS A 88 -8.57 4.98 2.42
CA HIS A 88 -9.04 4.07 3.45
C HIS A 88 -7.89 3.38 4.15
N VAL A 89 -8.06 3.14 5.46
CA VAL A 89 -7.08 2.40 6.24
C VAL A 89 -7.83 1.30 6.97
N ILE A 90 -7.34 0.07 6.82
CA ILE A 90 -7.85 -1.06 7.57
C ILE A 90 -6.74 -1.44 8.55
N PRO A 91 -6.93 -1.20 9.85
CA PRO A 91 -5.85 -1.40 10.81
C PRO A 91 -5.36 -2.85 10.87
N ARG A 92 -6.27 -3.80 10.67
CA ARG A 92 -5.90 -5.20 10.67
C ARG A 92 -6.87 -5.99 9.83
N PRO A 93 -6.55 -6.24 8.56
CA PRO A 93 -7.47 -6.99 7.71
C PRO A 93 -7.69 -8.40 8.25
N HIS A 94 -8.91 -8.87 8.13
CA HIS A 94 -9.26 -10.23 8.53
C HIS A 94 -8.45 -11.23 7.68
N GLY A 95 -8.15 -12.40 8.25
CA GLY A 95 -7.37 -13.40 7.51
C GLY A 95 -7.94 -13.78 6.17
N GLU A 96 -9.26 -13.84 6.04
CA GLU A 96 -9.88 -14.16 4.75
C GLU A 96 -9.71 -13.05 3.74
N VAL A 97 -9.66 -11.80 4.21
CA VAL A 97 -9.44 -10.66 3.33
C VAL A 97 -8.01 -10.68 2.80
N GLU A 98 -7.07 -11.11 3.61
CA GLU A 98 -5.67 -11.20 3.19
C GLU A 98 -5.51 -12.06 1.94
N GLN A 99 -6.38 -13.02 1.76
CA GLN A 99 -6.27 -13.94 0.63
C GLN A 99 -6.57 -13.29 -0.71
N ILE A 100 -7.34 -12.21 -0.71
CA ILE A 100 -7.69 -11.54 -1.96
C ILE A 100 -6.84 -10.29 -2.23
N LEU A 101 -5.97 -9.92 -1.30
CA LEU A 101 -5.13 -8.75 -1.48
C LEU A 101 -3.91 -9.08 -2.34
N PRO A 102 -3.34 -8.10 -3.02
CA PRO A 102 -2.09 -8.31 -3.72
C PRO A 102 -1.02 -8.80 -2.75
N GLN A 103 -0.24 -9.76 -3.17
CA GLN A 103 0.80 -10.33 -2.32
C GLN A 103 2.11 -9.60 -2.53
N MET A 104 2.91 -9.54 -1.49
CA MET A 104 4.22 -8.97 -1.60
C MET A 104 5.08 -9.83 -2.51
N LYS A 105 5.78 -9.20 -3.39
CA LYS A 105 6.58 -9.91 -4.36
C LYS A 105 8.04 -9.81 -4.01
N GLU A 106 8.41 -10.47 -2.96
CA GLU A 106 9.77 -10.37 -2.49
C GLU A 106 10.80 -10.86 -3.49
N ALA A 107 10.48 -11.89 -4.18
CA ALA A 107 11.41 -12.41 -5.14
C ALA A 107 11.68 -11.42 -6.25
N LYS A 108 10.68 -10.66 -6.60
CA LYS A 108 10.84 -9.66 -7.60
C LYS A 108 11.76 -8.58 -7.12
N GLY A 109 11.63 -8.21 -5.90
CA GLY A 109 12.50 -7.22 -5.33
C GLY A 109 13.91 -7.74 -5.19
N ALA A 110 14.06 -8.99 -5.02
CA ALA A 110 15.38 -9.57 -4.85
C ALA A 110 16.12 -9.75 -6.15
N ARG A 111 15.48 -9.66 -7.24
CA ARG A 111 16.16 -9.82 -8.52
C ARG A 111 16.89 -8.58 -8.98
#